data_36f0b26b28ce2a5ced40074d2950c4c5
#
_entry.id   36f0b26b28ce2a5ced40074d2950c4c5
#
_cell.length_a   1.000
_cell.length_b   1.000
_cell.length_c   1.000
_cell.angle_alpha   90.00
_cell.angle_beta   90.00
_cell.angle_gamma   90.00
#
_symmetry.space_group_name_H-M   'P 1'
#
loop_
_entity.id
_entity.type
_entity.pdbx_description
1 polymer ?
#
loop_
_entity_poly.entity_id
_entity_poly.type
_entity_poly.pdbx_seq_one_letter_code
_entity_poly.pdbx_strand_id
1 'polypeptide(L)'
;DMGDLNDAAGQVIAEHTGAEAGMVTSGAAGALVLQAAAVVAGSDKAKMSRLPDTTGMKNEIIIHNIHRFPYDQCYTSVGAKLVGVGDFLRCLPWELETAITENTAAIAYIEAPFIAPYAMPLPEVAEIAHARDVPVIVDAASMVPPRENLTKFIDQGADMVIFSGGKAIRGPQGAGILAGRKDLIEAARANGSPNQFFGRGLK
;
A
#
# COMPACT_ATOMS: atom_id res chain seq x y z
N ASP A 1 -19.83 -18.44 3.76
CA ASP A 1 -20.00 -17.71 2.50
C ASP A 1 -18.67 -17.12 2.01
N MET A 2 -18.68 -16.25 1.01
CA MET A 2 -17.45 -15.64 0.49
C MET A 2 -16.84 -14.66 1.51
N GLY A 3 -17.65 -14.01 2.32
CA GLY A 3 -17.20 -13.14 3.40
C GLY A 3 -16.41 -13.93 4.45
N ASP A 4 -16.98 -15.04 4.92
CA ASP A 4 -16.34 -15.91 5.94
C ASP A 4 -14.99 -16.45 5.44
N LEU A 5 -14.90 -16.80 4.14
CA LEU A 5 -13.64 -17.26 3.54
C LEU A 5 -12.57 -16.14 3.52
N ASN A 6 -12.97 -14.92 3.12
CA ASN A 6 -12.06 -13.78 3.13
C ASN A 6 -11.60 -13.42 4.55
N ASP A 7 -12.50 -13.53 5.53
CA ASP A 7 -12.15 -13.26 6.94
C ASP A 7 -11.18 -14.30 7.48
N ALA A 8 -11.42 -15.58 7.22
CA ALA A 8 -10.51 -16.65 7.62
C ALA A 8 -9.13 -16.49 6.94
N ALA A 9 -9.08 -16.19 5.65
CA ALA A 9 -7.85 -15.93 4.94
C ALA A 9 -7.12 -14.69 5.50
N GLY A 10 -7.87 -13.64 5.82
CA GLY A 10 -7.33 -12.42 6.42
C GLY A 10 -6.68 -12.66 7.79
N GLN A 11 -7.28 -13.52 8.62
CA GLN A 11 -6.71 -13.92 9.92
C GLN A 11 -5.38 -14.66 9.75
N VAL A 12 -5.31 -15.63 8.83
CA VAL A 12 -4.07 -16.35 8.51
C VAL A 12 -2.97 -15.40 8.00
N ILE A 13 -3.34 -14.45 7.12
CA ILE A 13 -2.40 -13.45 6.63
C ILE A 13 -1.86 -12.59 7.78
N ALA A 14 -2.74 -12.10 8.66
CA ALA A 14 -2.34 -11.29 9.82
C ALA A 14 -1.38 -12.06 10.74
N GLU A 15 -1.71 -13.33 11.05
CA GLU A 15 -0.86 -14.21 11.87
C GLU A 15 0.56 -14.37 11.29
N HIS A 16 0.67 -14.60 9.97
CA HIS A 16 1.96 -14.84 9.33
C HIS A 16 2.76 -13.57 9.01
N THR A 17 2.11 -12.42 8.97
CA THR A 17 2.76 -11.13 8.67
C THR A 17 3.02 -10.29 9.92
N GLY A 18 2.49 -10.68 11.08
CA GLY A 18 2.53 -9.86 12.30
C GLY A 18 1.68 -8.59 12.22
N ALA A 19 0.85 -8.45 11.18
CA ALA A 19 -0.03 -7.31 11.00
C ALA A 19 -1.32 -7.44 11.83
N GLU A 20 -2.02 -6.32 12.02
CA GLU A 20 -3.32 -6.31 12.74
C GLU A 20 -4.43 -7.00 11.92
N ALA A 21 -4.35 -6.90 10.58
CA ALA A 21 -5.33 -7.48 9.67
C ALA A 21 -4.70 -7.80 8.32
N GLY A 22 -5.40 -8.64 7.54
CA GLY A 22 -4.99 -8.97 6.19
C GLY A 22 -6.15 -9.27 5.26
N MET A 23 -5.89 -9.30 3.96
CA MET A 23 -6.86 -9.71 2.95
C MET A 23 -6.19 -10.29 1.71
N VAL A 24 -6.90 -11.13 0.99
CA VAL A 24 -6.50 -11.60 -0.35
C VAL A 24 -6.97 -10.59 -1.39
N THR A 25 -6.14 -10.37 -2.40
CA THR A 25 -6.40 -9.42 -3.50
C THR A 25 -6.23 -10.08 -4.86
N SER A 26 -6.68 -9.40 -5.92
CA SER A 26 -6.46 -9.82 -7.32
C SER A 26 -5.04 -9.48 -7.79
N GLY A 27 -4.06 -10.20 -7.25
CA GLY A 27 -2.64 -9.94 -7.49
C GLY A 27 -2.09 -8.74 -6.72
N ALA A 28 -0.77 -8.56 -6.81
CA ALA A 28 -0.08 -7.43 -6.20
C ALA A 28 -0.57 -6.08 -6.75
N ALA A 29 -0.83 -5.99 -8.06
CA ALA A 29 -1.35 -4.76 -8.67
C ALA A 29 -2.72 -4.37 -8.09
N GLY A 30 -3.64 -5.34 -7.90
CA GLY A 30 -4.92 -5.09 -7.23
C GLY A 30 -4.73 -4.64 -5.77
N ALA A 31 -3.73 -5.18 -5.08
CA ALA A 31 -3.38 -4.75 -3.73
C ALA A 31 -2.89 -3.29 -3.70
N LEU A 32 -2.05 -2.86 -4.65
CA LEU A 32 -1.58 -1.47 -4.77
C LEU A 32 -2.75 -0.50 -5.04
N VAL A 33 -3.68 -0.88 -5.92
CA VAL A 33 -4.90 -0.08 -6.16
C VAL A 33 -5.70 0.07 -4.87
N LEU A 34 -5.87 -1.01 -4.10
CA LEU A 34 -6.63 -0.98 -2.85
C LEU A 34 -5.89 -0.22 -1.73
N GLN A 35 -4.55 -0.28 -1.67
CA GLN A 35 -3.78 0.60 -0.78
C GLN A 35 -4.06 2.07 -1.07
N ALA A 36 -3.97 2.47 -2.34
CA ALA A 36 -4.23 3.85 -2.74
C ALA A 36 -5.66 4.29 -2.45
N ALA A 37 -6.65 3.44 -2.77
CA ALA A 37 -8.05 3.73 -2.49
C ALA A 37 -8.31 3.88 -0.98
N ALA A 38 -7.69 3.02 -0.15
CA ALA A 38 -7.82 3.06 1.31
C ALA A 38 -7.30 4.37 1.91
N VAL A 39 -6.12 4.85 1.46
CA VAL A 39 -5.53 6.09 2.01
C VAL A 39 -6.20 7.36 1.47
N VAL A 40 -6.77 7.32 0.26
CA VAL A 40 -7.43 8.48 -0.37
C VAL A 40 -8.90 8.61 0.05
N ALA A 41 -9.67 7.53 -0.06
CA ALA A 41 -11.12 7.56 0.20
C ALA A 41 -11.50 7.02 1.59
N GLY A 42 -10.63 6.24 2.22
CA GLY A 42 -10.96 5.53 3.45
C GLY A 42 -12.18 4.61 3.25
N SER A 43 -13.03 4.52 4.28
CA SER A 43 -14.31 3.81 4.25
C SER A 43 -15.50 4.74 3.98
N ASP A 44 -15.25 5.98 3.57
CA ASP A 44 -16.29 6.96 3.30
C ASP A 44 -16.99 6.66 1.98
N LYS A 45 -18.28 6.28 2.04
CA LYS A 45 -19.07 5.87 0.89
C LYS A 45 -19.17 6.96 -0.19
N ALA A 46 -19.25 8.23 0.20
CA ALA A 46 -19.34 9.34 -0.74
C ALA A 46 -18.02 9.56 -1.47
N LYS A 47 -16.87 9.41 -0.78
CA LYS A 47 -15.56 9.48 -1.40
C LYS A 47 -15.30 8.27 -2.30
N MET A 48 -15.57 7.05 -1.83
CA MET A 48 -15.39 5.82 -2.62
C MET A 48 -16.19 5.84 -3.93
N SER A 49 -17.43 6.35 -3.91
CA SER A 49 -18.28 6.42 -5.10
C SER A 49 -17.81 7.42 -6.16
N ARG A 50 -16.93 8.36 -5.77
CA ARG A 50 -16.40 9.39 -6.66
C ARG A 50 -15.09 8.99 -7.33
N LEU A 51 -14.35 8.02 -6.76
CA LEU A 51 -13.08 7.60 -7.36
C LEU A 51 -13.26 7.26 -8.86
N PRO A 52 -12.38 7.75 -9.73
CA PRO A 52 -11.11 8.41 -9.48
C PRO A 52 -11.17 9.95 -9.34
N ASP A 53 -12.35 10.58 -9.21
CA ASP A 53 -12.43 12.02 -8.87
C ASP A 53 -12.12 12.22 -7.39
N THR A 54 -10.93 12.70 -7.11
CA THR A 54 -10.41 12.95 -5.76
C THR A 54 -10.46 14.43 -5.36
N THR A 55 -11.25 15.24 -6.05
CA THR A 55 -11.41 16.67 -5.74
C THR A 55 -11.86 16.88 -4.28
N GLY A 56 -11.09 17.65 -3.51
CA GLY A 56 -11.35 17.92 -2.10
C GLY A 56 -10.98 16.79 -1.14
N MET A 57 -10.23 15.78 -1.60
CA MET A 57 -9.64 14.72 -0.78
C MET A 57 -8.14 14.95 -0.64
N LYS A 58 -7.53 14.43 0.45
CA LYS A 58 -6.10 14.20 0.48
C LYS A 58 -5.78 13.17 -0.60
N ASN A 59 -5.04 13.53 -1.61
CA ASN A 59 -4.84 12.67 -2.78
C ASN A 59 -3.39 12.60 -3.26
N GLU A 60 -2.46 13.23 -2.54
CA GLU A 60 -1.04 13.18 -2.87
C GLU A 60 -0.42 11.95 -2.22
N ILE A 61 0.23 11.11 -3.03
CA ILE A 61 1.07 10.02 -2.57
C ILE A 61 2.51 10.38 -2.88
N ILE A 62 3.30 10.59 -1.83
CA ILE A 62 4.73 10.87 -1.98
C ILE A 62 5.45 9.58 -2.31
N ILE A 63 6.38 9.64 -3.26
CA ILE A 63 7.20 8.50 -3.66
C ILE A 63 8.63 8.97 -3.97
N HIS A 64 9.63 8.26 -3.49
CA HIS A 64 11.02 8.54 -3.87
C HIS A 64 11.19 8.29 -5.37
N ASN A 65 11.93 9.18 -6.05
CA ASN A 65 12.13 9.05 -7.50
C ASN A 65 12.83 7.75 -7.89
N ILE A 66 13.67 7.17 -7.03
CA ILE A 66 14.27 5.86 -7.24
C ILE A 66 13.23 4.72 -7.19
N HIS A 67 12.07 4.91 -6.54
CA HIS A 67 10.96 3.95 -6.45
C HIS A 67 9.97 4.07 -7.61
N ARG A 68 10.16 5.01 -8.55
CA ARG A 68 9.26 5.19 -9.69
C ARG A 68 9.34 3.99 -10.63
N PHE A 69 8.19 3.39 -10.90
CA PHE A 69 8.08 2.13 -11.64
C PHE A 69 6.79 2.08 -12.46
N PRO A 70 6.66 1.22 -13.49
CA PRO A 70 5.42 1.13 -14.27
C PRO A 70 4.15 0.86 -13.46
N TYR A 71 4.26 0.30 -12.26
CA TYR A 71 3.15 0.10 -11.32
C TYR A 71 2.66 1.38 -10.62
N ASP A 72 3.28 2.53 -10.86
CA ASP A 72 2.76 3.86 -10.50
C ASP A 72 1.30 4.04 -10.94
N GLN A 73 0.93 3.39 -12.06
CA GLN A 73 -0.43 3.39 -12.59
C GLN A 73 -1.45 2.81 -11.61
N CYS A 74 -1.07 1.93 -10.70
CA CYS A 74 -1.96 1.39 -9.68
C CYS A 74 -2.42 2.49 -8.71
N TYR A 75 -1.53 3.42 -8.36
CA TYR A 75 -1.87 4.56 -7.50
C TYR A 75 -2.67 5.61 -8.26
N THR A 76 -2.27 5.94 -9.48
CA THR A 76 -2.93 6.99 -10.27
C THR A 76 -4.31 6.58 -10.79
N SER A 77 -4.58 5.26 -10.93
CA SER A 77 -5.89 4.75 -11.36
C SER A 77 -7.04 5.11 -10.41
N VAL A 78 -6.75 5.34 -9.13
CA VAL A 78 -7.75 5.80 -8.15
C VAL A 78 -7.83 7.33 -8.07
N GLY A 79 -7.10 8.05 -8.91
CA GLY A 79 -7.05 9.51 -8.92
C GLY A 79 -6.01 10.12 -7.98
N ALA A 80 -5.12 9.32 -7.41
CA ALA A 80 -4.01 9.83 -6.62
C ALA A 80 -2.99 10.55 -7.51
N LYS A 81 -2.37 11.59 -6.96
CA LYS A 81 -1.28 12.33 -7.58
C LYS A 81 0.03 11.90 -6.95
N LEU A 82 0.98 11.46 -7.77
CA LEU A 82 2.30 11.10 -7.29
C LEU A 82 3.19 12.34 -7.15
N VAL A 83 3.74 12.54 -5.96
CA VAL A 83 4.70 13.59 -5.64
C VAL A 83 6.07 12.96 -5.51
N GLY A 84 6.92 13.14 -6.54
CA GLY A 84 8.28 12.61 -6.53
C GLY A 84 9.21 13.43 -5.64
N VAL A 85 10.03 12.75 -4.81
CA VAL A 85 11.04 13.37 -3.95
C VAL A 85 12.41 12.74 -4.17
N GLY A 86 13.48 13.50 -3.86
CA GLY A 86 14.84 13.07 -4.09
C GLY A 86 15.19 12.94 -5.57
N ASP A 87 16.29 12.27 -5.84
CA ASP A 87 16.73 11.94 -7.19
C ASP A 87 16.74 10.41 -7.43
N PHE A 88 17.40 9.95 -8.51
CA PHE A 88 17.47 8.51 -8.82
C PHE A 88 18.55 7.76 -8.02
N LEU A 89 19.34 8.47 -7.20
CA LEU A 89 20.38 7.87 -6.36
C LEU A 89 20.03 7.93 -4.88
N ARG A 90 19.31 8.97 -4.44
CA ARG A 90 19.02 9.19 -3.02
C ARG A 90 17.84 10.13 -2.81
N CYS A 91 17.30 10.07 -1.59
CA CYS A 91 16.41 11.07 -1.03
C CYS A 91 16.93 11.43 0.37
N LEU A 92 17.07 12.71 0.65
CA LEU A 92 17.51 13.18 1.97
C LEU A 92 16.30 13.38 2.89
N PRO A 93 16.43 13.20 4.22
CA PRO A 93 15.32 13.34 5.17
C PRO A 93 14.53 14.64 5.00
N TRP A 94 15.21 15.76 4.90
CA TRP A 94 14.57 17.07 4.75
C TRP A 94 13.75 17.21 3.45
N GLU A 95 14.11 16.50 2.37
CA GLU A 95 13.35 16.51 1.12
C GLU A 95 11.99 15.81 1.33
N LEU A 96 11.99 14.67 2.02
CA LEU A 96 10.77 13.96 2.38
C LEU A 96 9.91 14.76 3.36
N GLU A 97 10.52 15.31 4.42
CA GLU A 97 9.83 16.15 5.42
C GLU A 97 9.12 17.35 4.78
N THR A 98 9.81 18.03 3.84
CA THR A 98 9.29 19.23 3.17
C THR A 98 8.16 18.89 2.19
N ALA A 99 8.18 17.69 1.59
CA ALA A 99 7.17 17.26 0.64
C ALA A 99 5.84 16.90 1.30
N ILE A 100 5.84 16.60 2.61
CA ILE A 100 4.60 16.28 3.34
C ILE A 100 3.77 17.57 3.52
N THR A 101 2.57 17.56 2.96
CA THR A 101 1.61 18.68 3.02
C THR A 101 0.28 18.22 3.63
N GLU A 102 -0.65 19.15 3.80
CA GLU A 102 -2.03 18.85 4.21
C GLU A 102 -2.79 17.94 3.23
N ASN A 103 -2.33 17.88 1.96
CA ASN A 103 -2.91 17.05 0.92
C ASN A 103 -2.29 15.65 0.84
N THR A 104 -1.24 15.37 1.64
CA THR A 104 -0.57 14.07 1.64
C THR A 104 -1.49 13.00 2.23
N ALA A 105 -1.77 11.98 1.43
CA ALA A 105 -2.57 10.81 1.81
C ALA A 105 -1.70 9.65 2.33
N ALA A 106 -0.51 9.47 1.75
CA ALA A 106 0.43 8.41 2.13
C ALA A 106 1.83 8.67 1.56
N ILE A 107 2.81 7.91 2.06
CA ILE A 107 4.11 7.72 1.41
C ILE A 107 4.15 6.31 0.84
N ALA A 108 4.41 6.17 -0.47
CA ALA A 108 4.62 4.88 -1.13
C ALA A 108 6.10 4.50 -1.10
N TYR A 109 6.38 3.27 -0.72
CA TYR A 109 7.72 2.70 -0.63
C TYR A 109 7.79 1.39 -1.41
N ILE A 110 8.80 1.23 -2.26
CA ILE A 110 9.02 -0.02 -3.00
C ILE A 110 10.26 -0.71 -2.46
N GLU A 111 10.09 -1.89 -1.92
CA GLU A 111 11.21 -2.72 -1.48
C GLU A 111 11.60 -3.68 -2.60
N ALA A 112 12.83 -3.55 -3.06
CA ALA A 112 13.41 -4.46 -4.05
C ALA A 112 14.94 -4.51 -3.87
N PRO A 113 15.58 -5.68 -4.10
CA PRO A 113 17.02 -5.84 -3.83
C PRO A 113 17.92 -4.88 -4.61
N PHE A 114 17.48 -4.44 -5.79
CA PHE A 114 18.24 -3.51 -6.64
C PHE A 114 17.98 -2.04 -6.30
N ILE A 115 16.98 -1.73 -5.47
CA ILE A 115 16.64 -0.38 -5.00
C ILE A 115 17.18 -0.15 -3.58
N ALA A 116 17.04 -1.13 -2.70
CA ALA A 116 17.33 -1.04 -1.29
C ALA A 116 18.71 -0.43 -0.94
N PRO A 117 19.79 -0.67 -1.67
CA PRO A 117 21.09 -0.07 -1.36
C PRO A 117 21.17 1.46 -1.53
N TYR A 118 20.22 2.04 -2.25
CA TYR A 118 20.22 3.47 -2.61
C TYR A 118 19.03 4.23 -2.01
N ALA A 119 17.99 3.51 -1.59
CA ALA A 119 16.82 4.12 -0.98
C ALA A 119 17.08 4.51 0.48
N MET A 120 16.38 5.55 0.94
CA MET A 120 16.29 5.83 2.39
C MET A 120 15.71 4.60 3.08
N PRO A 121 16.28 4.14 4.21
CA PRO A 121 15.77 2.95 4.92
C PRO A 121 14.29 3.11 5.33
N LEU A 122 13.51 2.06 5.19
CA LEU A 122 12.08 2.09 5.53
C LEU A 122 11.80 2.59 6.97
N PRO A 123 12.56 2.21 8.01
CA PRO A 123 12.35 2.74 9.37
C PRO A 123 12.49 4.26 9.45
N GLU A 124 13.43 4.86 8.72
CA GLU A 124 13.62 6.31 8.67
C GLU A 124 12.46 7.00 7.95
N VAL A 125 11.99 6.42 6.84
CA VAL A 125 10.79 6.91 6.14
C VAL A 125 9.56 6.84 7.05
N ALA A 126 9.40 5.75 7.78
CA ALA A 126 8.28 5.57 8.70
C ALA A 126 8.32 6.57 9.86
N GLU A 127 9.50 6.83 10.44
CA GLU A 127 9.67 7.83 11.51
C GLU A 127 9.24 9.23 11.03
N ILE A 128 9.70 9.66 9.85
CA ILE A 128 9.34 10.95 9.26
C ILE A 128 7.84 11.03 8.96
N ALA A 129 7.27 9.99 8.38
CA ALA A 129 5.86 9.92 8.01
C ALA A 129 4.94 9.98 9.25
N HIS A 130 5.22 9.13 10.24
CA HIS A 130 4.40 9.01 11.44
C HIS A 130 4.48 10.26 12.34
N ALA A 131 5.58 11.01 12.32
CA ALA A 131 5.68 12.31 12.98
C ALA A 131 4.68 13.35 12.43
N ARG A 132 4.07 13.08 11.28
CA ARG A 132 3.06 13.91 10.60
C ARG A 132 1.72 13.19 10.39
N ASP A 133 1.49 12.07 11.08
CA ASP A 133 0.28 11.23 10.95
C ASP A 133 0.02 10.77 9.50
N VAL A 134 1.07 10.53 8.72
CA VAL A 134 0.99 10.05 7.34
C VAL A 134 1.34 8.57 7.29
N PRO A 135 0.48 7.69 6.73
CA PRO A 135 0.75 6.27 6.62
C PRO A 135 1.80 5.96 5.54
N VAL A 136 2.56 4.88 5.76
CA VAL A 136 3.52 4.32 4.80
C VAL A 136 2.96 3.04 4.19
N ILE A 137 2.81 3.02 2.85
CA ILE A 137 2.31 1.89 2.08
C ILE A 137 3.44 1.25 1.30
N VAL A 138 3.68 -0.05 1.52
CA VAL A 138 4.87 -0.74 1.00
C VAL A 138 4.49 -1.75 -0.08
N ASP A 139 5.17 -1.67 -1.21
CA ASP A 139 5.22 -2.73 -2.23
C ASP A 139 6.42 -3.64 -1.98
N ALA A 140 6.16 -4.84 -1.50
CA ALA A 140 7.13 -5.92 -1.30
C ALA A 140 6.81 -7.14 -2.17
N ALA A 141 6.21 -6.93 -3.34
CA ALA A 141 5.66 -7.99 -4.20
C ALA A 141 6.64 -9.13 -4.53
N SER A 142 7.95 -8.86 -4.54
CA SER A 142 9.00 -9.84 -4.88
C SER A 142 9.94 -10.17 -3.73
N MET A 143 9.61 -9.78 -2.51
CA MET A 143 10.51 -9.88 -1.38
C MET A 143 10.44 -11.20 -0.61
N VAL A 144 9.57 -12.12 -0.98
CA VAL A 144 9.56 -13.49 -0.47
C VAL A 144 10.13 -14.39 -1.55
N PRO A 145 11.10 -15.28 -1.26
CA PRO A 145 11.80 -15.50 -0.01
C PRO A 145 12.80 -14.38 0.35
N PRO A 146 13.35 -14.33 1.56
CA PRO A 146 13.18 -15.28 2.66
C PRO A 146 11.87 -15.07 3.43
N ARG A 147 11.45 -16.05 4.24
CA ARG A 147 10.17 -16.04 4.96
C ARG A 147 10.06 -14.89 5.97
N GLU A 148 11.18 -14.52 6.56
CA GLU A 148 11.30 -13.43 7.54
C GLU A 148 10.82 -12.09 6.98
N ASN A 149 10.86 -11.93 5.66
CA ASN A 149 10.35 -10.73 5.00
C ASN A 149 8.82 -10.58 5.11
N LEU A 150 8.08 -11.61 5.50
CA LEU A 150 6.64 -11.49 5.74
C LEU A 150 6.32 -10.56 6.91
N THR A 151 7.16 -10.54 7.96
CA THR A 151 6.96 -9.69 9.14
C THR A 151 7.82 -8.42 9.09
N LYS A 152 8.99 -8.50 8.44
CA LYS A 152 10.02 -7.46 8.43
C LYS A 152 9.47 -6.05 8.17
N PHE A 153 8.62 -5.88 7.18
CA PHE A 153 8.20 -4.53 6.77
C PHE A 153 7.20 -3.91 7.74
N ILE A 154 6.32 -4.72 8.35
CA ILE A 154 5.46 -4.28 9.46
C ILE A 154 6.31 -3.88 10.66
N ASP A 155 7.29 -4.70 11.04
CA ASP A 155 8.22 -4.41 12.14
C ASP A 155 9.05 -3.13 11.89
N GLN A 156 9.27 -2.78 10.62
CA GLN A 156 9.98 -1.57 10.19
C GLN A 156 9.08 -0.34 10.06
N GLY A 157 7.79 -0.44 10.38
CA GLY A 157 6.86 0.69 10.43
C GLY A 157 5.99 0.84 9.17
N ALA A 158 5.88 -0.17 8.30
CA ALA A 158 4.88 -0.14 7.25
C ALA A 158 3.45 -0.20 7.84
N ASP A 159 2.58 0.72 7.44
CA ASP A 159 1.17 0.69 7.81
C ASP A 159 0.36 -0.29 6.95
N MET A 160 0.78 -0.49 5.70
CA MET A 160 0.31 -1.57 4.83
C MET A 160 1.45 -2.12 4.01
N VAL A 161 1.47 -3.43 3.79
CA VAL A 161 2.43 -4.12 2.93
C VAL A 161 1.73 -5.09 1.98
N ILE A 162 2.22 -5.18 0.73
CA ILE A 162 1.72 -6.14 -0.24
C ILE A 162 2.77 -7.16 -0.65
N PHE A 163 2.32 -8.39 -0.93
CA PHE A 163 3.11 -9.45 -1.53
C PHE A 163 2.38 -10.08 -2.71
N SER A 164 3.14 -10.54 -3.71
CA SER A 164 2.56 -11.30 -4.83
C SER A 164 2.41 -12.76 -4.47
N GLY A 165 1.20 -13.28 -4.52
CA GLY A 165 0.91 -14.70 -4.28
C GLY A 165 1.40 -15.62 -5.39
N GLY A 166 1.49 -15.13 -6.63
CA GLY A 166 1.91 -15.92 -7.79
C GLY A 166 3.42 -16.02 -8.00
N LYS A 167 4.24 -15.35 -7.17
CA LYS A 167 5.71 -15.44 -7.22
C LYS A 167 6.21 -16.58 -6.32
N ALA A 168 7.12 -16.33 -5.41
CA ALA A 168 7.72 -17.35 -4.57
C ALA A 168 6.77 -18.00 -3.55
N ILE A 169 5.65 -17.37 -3.24
CA ILE A 169 4.57 -17.98 -2.44
C ILE A 169 3.93 -19.16 -3.18
N ARG A 170 4.07 -19.21 -4.53
CA ARG A 170 3.58 -20.30 -5.39
C ARG A 170 2.07 -20.54 -5.30
N GLY A 171 1.31 -19.52 -4.98
CA GLY A 171 -0.14 -19.51 -5.07
C GLY A 171 -0.63 -19.26 -6.52
N PRO A 172 -1.93 -19.09 -6.72
CA PRO A 172 -2.47 -18.70 -8.01
C PRO A 172 -1.81 -17.43 -8.54
N GLN A 173 -1.51 -17.38 -9.85
CA GLN A 173 -0.81 -16.26 -10.47
C GLN A 173 -1.50 -14.91 -10.25
N GLY A 174 -2.83 -14.90 -10.22
CA GLY A 174 -3.64 -13.71 -9.95
C GLY A 174 -3.87 -13.41 -8.46
N ALA A 175 -3.21 -14.11 -7.53
CA ALA A 175 -3.37 -13.85 -6.10
C ALA A 175 -2.37 -12.83 -5.59
N GLY A 176 -2.82 -11.97 -4.67
CA GLY A 176 -2.00 -11.05 -3.89
C GLY A 176 -2.38 -11.08 -2.42
N ILE A 177 -1.47 -10.62 -1.59
CA ILE A 177 -1.66 -10.47 -0.15
C ILE A 177 -1.51 -8.99 0.17
N LEU A 178 -2.46 -8.47 0.95
CA LEU A 178 -2.39 -7.15 1.56
C LEU A 178 -2.54 -7.33 3.06
N ALA A 179 -1.59 -6.79 3.83
CA ALA A 179 -1.56 -6.85 5.29
C ALA A 179 -1.20 -5.48 5.87
N GLY A 180 -1.66 -5.19 7.09
CA GLY A 180 -1.34 -3.92 7.74
C GLY A 180 -2.27 -3.58 8.89
N ARG A 181 -2.35 -2.28 9.19
CA ARG A 181 -3.24 -1.72 10.20
C ARG A 181 -4.69 -2.06 9.89
N LYS A 182 -5.44 -2.40 10.92
CA LYS A 182 -6.83 -2.85 10.79
C LYS A 182 -7.74 -1.83 10.11
N ASP A 183 -7.64 -0.56 10.48
CA ASP A 183 -8.43 0.53 9.91
C ASP A 183 -8.20 0.70 8.40
N LEU A 184 -6.95 0.58 7.95
CA LEU A 184 -6.57 0.67 6.54
C LEU A 184 -6.98 -0.59 5.75
N ILE A 185 -6.88 -1.76 6.35
CA ILE A 185 -7.35 -3.01 5.71
C ILE A 185 -8.88 -3.02 5.60
N GLU A 186 -9.61 -2.52 6.59
CA GLU A 186 -11.06 -2.35 6.51
C GLU A 186 -11.45 -1.36 5.41
N ALA A 187 -10.71 -0.25 5.26
CA ALA A 187 -10.89 0.69 4.17
C ALA A 187 -10.58 0.05 2.80
N ALA A 188 -9.50 -0.73 2.68
CA ALA A 188 -9.18 -1.47 1.46
C ALA A 188 -10.27 -2.47 1.10
N ARG A 189 -10.80 -3.22 2.06
CA ARG A 189 -11.93 -4.13 1.88
C ARG A 189 -13.19 -3.41 1.39
N ALA A 190 -13.50 -2.25 1.97
CA ALA A 190 -14.66 -1.45 1.56
C ALA A 190 -14.55 -0.99 0.09
N ASN A 191 -13.34 -0.67 -0.36
CA ASN A 191 -13.04 -0.26 -1.73
C ASN A 191 -12.89 -1.45 -2.71
N GLY A 192 -12.80 -2.69 -2.22
CA GLY A 192 -12.59 -3.89 -3.00
C GLY A 192 -13.85 -4.73 -3.22
N SER A 193 -13.68 -5.85 -3.93
CA SER A 193 -14.68 -6.88 -4.05
C SER A 193 -14.95 -7.56 -2.69
N PRO A 194 -16.19 -7.94 -2.36
CA PRO A 194 -17.37 -7.99 -3.22
C PRO A 194 -18.30 -6.76 -3.16
N ASN A 195 -17.82 -5.63 -2.66
CA ASN A 195 -18.62 -4.41 -2.51
C ASN A 195 -19.03 -3.83 -3.87
N GLN A 196 -20.26 -4.14 -4.31
CA GLN A 196 -20.72 -3.89 -5.67
C GLN A 196 -20.84 -2.41 -6.03
N PHE A 197 -21.24 -1.58 -5.07
CA PHE A 197 -21.58 -0.19 -5.35
C PHE A 197 -20.39 0.77 -5.27
N PHE A 198 -19.36 0.43 -4.52
CA PHE A 198 -18.26 1.36 -4.24
C PHE A 198 -16.91 0.83 -4.74
N GLY A 199 -16.59 -0.42 -4.49
CA GLY A 199 -15.24 -0.94 -4.76
C GLY A 199 -15.08 -1.75 -6.03
N ARG A 200 -16.17 -2.25 -6.61
CA ARG A 200 -16.10 -3.23 -7.70
C ARG A 200 -15.46 -2.69 -8.98
N GLY A 201 -15.59 -1.41 -9.24
CA GLY A 201 -15.02 -0.76 -10.41
C GLY A 201 -13.50 -0.54 -10.36
N LEU A 202 -12.86 -0.74 -9.20
CA LEU A 202 -11.42 -0.54 -8.99
C LEU A 202 -10.57 -1.79 -9.28
N LYS A 203 -11.12 -2.81 -9.89
CA LYS A 203 -10.39 -4.05 -10.22
C LYS A 203 -9.93 -4.07 -11.64
#